data_09f80b618b7aeac521875dccc0278b40
#
_entry.id   09f80b618b7aeac521875dccc0278b40
#
_cell.length_a   1.000
_cell.length_b   1.000
_cell.length_c   1.000
_cell.angle_alpha   90.00
_cell.angle_beta   90.00
_cell.angle_gamma   90.00
#
_symmetry.space_group_name_H-M   'P 1'
#
loop_
_entity.id
_entity.type
_entity.pdbx_description
1 polymer ?
#
loop_
_entity_poly.entity_id
_entity_poly.type
_entity_poly.pdbx_seq_one_letter_code
_entity_poly.pdbx_strand_id
1 'polypeptide(L)'
;MKLKIILALLVITSIISCSKSPILIKDAESYSSVYIPQAAQYPYKANVFVLDSTQRYNINAFFGGSVAPAKDIHVTFKIDPNLVDTFNARNGTSYSLLPSNAYNLVKQSATIPAGSFSSETINVDIITTTNFPPFTPFILPITIESSDAKVQKLVSTVYFQITAAYSPGNIPRTQIAQLPKDYESIFSYNNAIFEHAKTGEIYRFPYNAATNAFGSATAIDNSGWGTSLQWLCPLNNYVFGMGVNGSPVGTAYGYLYVYKILDGGITLRMDGFTGNPPFSASYDMMIPFKNSLLFRSSGGNSMRMYNTNGSFTLGRDTLLTGSWKFNSIFAYGDNLFTVDDKGDLVQYPLTETGKVGLPTKIGSGWDLYKKVFAFNNDLIGIDQDNKLWRYNFDIRGFWALKK
;
A
#
# COMPACT_ATOMS: atom_id res chain seq x y z
N MET A 1 -67.14 37.97 -8.99
CA MET A 1 -67.41 37.49 -7.63
C MET A 1 -67.12 36.01 -7.41
N LYS A 2 -67.42 35.11 -8.34
CA LYS A 2 -67.19 33.64 -8.23
C LYS A 2 -65.71 33.24 -8.09
N LEU A 3 -64.77 33.93 -8.74
CA LEU A 3 -63.34 33.58 -8.70
C LEU A 3 -62.67 33.90 -7.35
N LYS A 4 -63.11 34.96 -6.65
CA LYS A 4 -62.57 35.31 -5.32
C LYS A 4 -63.03 34.36 -4.22
N ILE A 5 -64.18 33.73 -4.35
CA ILE A 5 -64.71 32.74 -3.40
C ILE A 5 -63.94 31.40 -3.57
N ILE A 6 -63.56 30.99 -4.81
CA ILE A 6 -62.81 29.80 -5.06
C ILE A 6 -61.37 29.94 -4.48
N LEU A 7 -60.74 31.12 -4.60
CA LEU A 7 -59.41 31.37 -4.06
C LEU A 7 -59.39 31.37 -2.51
N ALA A 8 -60.45 31.87 -1.88
CA ALA A 8 -60.63 31.86 -0.43
C ALA A 8 -60.84 30.43 0.11
N LEU A 9 -61.56 29.57 -0.62
CA LEU A 9 -61.75 28.17 -0.23
C LEU A 9 -60.46 27.35 -0.36
N LEU A 10 -59.61 27.65 -1.37
CA LEU A 10 -58.31 26.95 -1.57
C LEU A 10 -57.29 27.30 -0.46
N VAL A 11 -57.34 28.53 0.05
CA VAL A 11 -56.45 28.97 1.15
C VAL A 11 -56.89 28.35 2.48
N ILE A 12 -58.19 28.15 2.72
CA ILE A 12 -58.70 27.54 3.95
C ILE A 12 -58.40 26.02 3.99
N THR A 13 -58.39 25.31 2.85
CA THR A 13 -58.04 23.88 2.79
C THR A 13 -56.57 23.64 2.99
N SER A 14 -55.68 24.58 2.66
CA SER A 14 -54.23 24.44 2.91
C SER A 14 -53.83 24.64 4.36
N ILE A 15 -54.65 25.27 5.19
CA ILE A 15 -54.34 25.49 6.61
C ILE A 15 -54.72 24.27 7.47
N ILE A 16 -55.63 23.42 7.00
CA ILE A 16 -56.12 22.24 7.77
C ILE A 16 -55.23 20.99 7.51
N SER A 17 -54.31 21.04 6.52
CA SER A 17 -53.50 19.90 6.12
C SER A 17 -52.25 19.68 7.01
N CYS A 18 -52.04 20.43 8.07
CA CYS A 18 -50.87 20.28 8.94
C CYS A 18 -51.26 19.98 10.40
N SER A 19 -52.24 19.10 10.62
CA SER A 19 -52.36 18.43 11.90
C SER A 19 -51.33 17.29 11.97
N LYS A 20 -50.14 17.57 12.53
CA LYS A 20 -49.28 16.53 13.03
C LYS A 20 -50.09 15.72 14.02
N SER A 21 -50.65 14.60 13.60
CA SER A 21 -51.16 13.60 14.55
C SER A 21 -49.97 13.23 15.41
N PRO A 22 -49.97 13.51 16.73
CA PRO A 22 -48.89 13.02 17.56
C PRO A 22 -48.92 11.49 17.45
N ILE A 23 -47.86 10.90 16.90
CA ILE A 23 -47.66 9.45 16.99
C ILE A 23 -47.45 9.19 18.48
N LEU A 24 -48.55 8.90 19.20
CA LEU A 24 -48.50 8.42 20.58
C LEU A 24 -47.89 7.03 20.53
N ILE A 25 -46.60 6.94 20.72
CA ILE A 25 -45.91 5.67 20.94
C ILE A 25 -46.41 5.18 22.31
N LYS A 26 -47.31 4.20 22.29
CA LYS A 26 -47.78 3.54 23.49
C LYS A 26 -46.55 2.91 24.17
N ASP A 27 -46.35 3.19 25.46
CA ASP A 27 -45.17 2.70 26.21
C ASP A 27 -43.82 3.17 25.69
N ALA A 28 -43.65 4.45 25.40
CA ALA A 28 -42.39 5.04 24.90
C ALA A 28 -41.18 4.67 25.77
N GLU A 29 -41.39 4.49 27.07
CA GLU A 29 -40.34 4.04 28.01
C GLU A 29 -39.83 2.63 27.72
N SER A 30 -40.68 1.74 27.17
CA SER A 30 -40.27 0.34 26.83
C SER A 30 -39.22 0.26 25.72
N TYR A 31 -39.14 1.32 24.90
CA TYR A 31 -38.15 1.42 23.80
C TYR A 31 -36.88 2.14 24.25
N SER A 32 -36.87 2.71 25.45
CA SER A 32 -35.70 3.40 26.00
C SER A 32 -34.59 2.40 26.32
N SER A 33 -33.40 2.69 25.86
CA SER A 33 -32.26 1.81 26.05
C SER A 33 -30.94 2.55 25.92
N VAL A 34 -29.91 2.05 26.60
CA VAL A 34 -28.53 2.53 26.50
C VAL A 34 -27.80 1.86 25.36
N TYR A 35 -26.99 2.58 24.61
CA TYR A 35 -26.19 2.07 23.52
C TYR A 35 -24.93 2.91 23.32
N ILE A 36 -24.02 2.43 22.45
CA ILE A 36 -22.81 3.14 22.02
C ILE A 36 -23.07 3.66 20.61
N PRO A 37 -23.18 4.99 20.36
CA PRO A 37 -23.44 5.53 19.03
C PRO A 37 -22.40 5.12 17.97
N GLN A 38 -21.14 5.01 18.37
CA GLN A 38 -20.04 4.60 17.51
C GLN A 38 -20.20 3.16 17.00
N ALA A 39 -20.97 2.32 17.69
CA ALA A 39 -21.28 0.94 17.26
C ALA A 39 -22.16 0.89 15.98
N ALA A 40 -22.79 1.99 15.59
CA ALA A 40 -23.50 2.10 14.32
C ALA A 40 -22.55 2.05 13.10
N GLN A 41 -21.29 2.41 13.30
CA GLN A 41 -20.23 2.17 12.32
C GLN A 41 -19.64 0.77 12.56
N TYR A 42 -19.83 -0.15 11.61
CA TYR A 42 -19.47 -1.54 11.80
C TYR A 42 -18.59 -2.06 10.64
N PRO A 43 -17.27 -2.29 10.87
CA PRO A 43 -16.49 -1.87 12.03
C PRO A 43 -16.22 -0.35 12.04
N TYR A 44 -15.90 0.18 13.22
CA TYR A 44 -15.40 1.54 13.35
C TYR A 44 -13.92 1.58 12.95
N LYS A 45 -13.61 2.13 11.77
CA LYS A 45 -12.26 2.18 11.23
C LYS A 45 -11.45 3.29 11.92
N ALA A 46 -10.39 2.91 12.61
CA ALA A 46 -9.44 3.81 13.24
C ALA A 46 -8.10 3.70 12.51
N ASN A 47 -7.82 4.66 11.65
CA ASN A 47 -6.52 4.78 10.98
C ASN A 47 -5.58 5.57 11.88
N VAL A 48 -4.51 4.92 12.33
CA VAL A 48 -3.51 5.51 13.21
C VAL A 48 -2.17 5.59 12.49
N PHE A 49 -1.30 6.50 12.94
CA PHE A 49 0.07 6.55 12.46
C PHE A 49 1.01 5.86 13.45
N VAL A 50 2.08 5.26 12.95
CA VAL A 50 3.19 4.79 13.78
C VAL A 50 3.92 6.03 14.31
N LEU A 51 3.72 6.34 15.59
CA LEU A 51 4.25 7.52 16.26
C LEU A 51 4.69 7.13 17.70
N ASP A 52 5.61 7.90 18.27
CA ASP A 52 5.99 7.78 19.69
C ASP A 52 4.96 8.44 20.64
N SER A 53 3.79 8.77 20.14
CA SER A 53 2.72 9.44 20.87
C SER A 53 1.41 8.67 20.82
N THR A 54 0.59 8.87 21.84
CA THR A 54 -0.74 8.29 21.96
C THR A 54 -1.72 8.98 21.02
N GLN A 55 -2.52 8.21 20.31
CA GLN A 55 -3.64 8.71 19.47
C GLN A 55 -4.96 8.36 20.13
N ARG A 56 -5.79 9.36 20.38
CA ARG A 56 -7.00 9.24 21.19
C ARG A 56 -8.24 9.16 20.34
N TYR A 57 -9.06 8.16 20.64
CA TYR A 57 -10.42 7.99 20.15
C TYR A 57 -11.40 8.10 21.32
N ASN A 58 -12.66 8.38 21.03
CA ASN A 58 -13.67 8.64 22.02
C ASN A 58 -14.87 7.74 21.79
N ILE A 59 -15.41 7.22 22.90
CA ILE A 59 -16.74 6.60 22.94
C ILE A 59 -17.56 7.23 24.04
N ASN A 60 -18.86 7.11 23.97
CA ASN A 60 -19.79 7.51 25.03
C ASN A 60 -21.00 6.58 25.04
N ALA A 61 -21.69 6.52 26.17
CA ALA A 61 -23.00 5.91 26.24
C ALA A 61 -24.07 6.93 25.89
N PHE A 62 -25.09 6.49 25.19
CA PHE A 62 -26.23 7.30 24.81
C PHE A 62 -27.54 6.63 25.26
N PHE A 63 -28.47 7.41 25.76
CA PHE A 63 -29.81 6.94 26.11
C PHE A 63 -30.78 7.23 24.95
N GLY A 64 -31.22 6.18 24.28
CA GLY A 64 -32.23 6.26 23.22
C GLY A 64 -33.61 6.18 23.83
N GLY A 65 -34.30 7.31 23.80
CA GLY A 65 -35.68 7.42 24.29
C GLY A 65 -36.30 8.72 23.77
N SER A 66 -37.61 8.84 23.88
CA SER A 66 -38.36 10.08 23.52
C SER A 66 -38.23 11.16 24.58
N VAL A 67 -37.82 10.79 25.79
CA VAL A 67 -37.65 11.68 26.96
C VAL A 67 -36.34 11.32 27.62
N ALA A 68 -35.60 12.31 28.08
CA ALA A 68 -34.36 12.10 28.83
C ALA A 68 -34.62 11.35 30.15
N PRO A 69 -33.64 10.59 30.67
CA PRO A 69 -33.82 9.84 31.90
C PRO A 69 -34.05 10.78 33.08
N ALA A 70 -34.96 10.37 33.97
CA ALA A 70 -35.29 11.14 35.18
C ALA A 70 -34.28 11.01 36.31
N LYS A 71 -33.36 10.01 36.21
CA LYS A 71 -32.29 9.73 37.16
C LYS A 71 -30.98 9.48 36.38
N ASP A 72 -29.87 9.64 37.08
CA ASP A 72 -28.57 9.26 36.55
C ASP A 72 -28.55 7.76 36.16
N ILE A 73 -27.92 7.47 35.03
CA ILE A 73 -27.70 6.09 34.56
C ILE A 73 -26.19 5.83 34.55
N HIS A 74 -25.75 4.92 35.38
CA HIS A 74 -24.37 4.47 35.41
C HIS A 74 -24.16 3.35 34.37
N VAL A 75 -23.09 3.45 33.58
CA VAL A 75 -22.73 2.52 32.52
C VAL A 75 -21.29 2.10 32.70
N THR A 76 -21.03 0.80 32.70
CA THR A 76 -19.66 0.28 32.68
C THR A 76 -19.32 -0.34 31.34
N PHE A 77 -18.05 -0.23 30.96
CA PHE A 77 -17.52 -0.74 29.70
C PHE A 77 -16.39 -1.71 29.95
N LYS A 78 -16.27 -2.71 29.08
CA LYS A 78 -15.11 -3.59 29.07
C LYS A 78 -14.62 -3.85 27.65
N ILE A 79 -13.37 -4.24 27.55
CA ILE A 79 -12.84 -4.88 26.37
C ILE A 79 -13.14 -6.36 26.47
N ASP A 80 -13.80 -6.94 25.46
CA ASP A 80 -14.18 -8.35 25.47
C ASP A 80 -13.48 -9.13 24.35
N PRO A 81 -12.35 -9.81 24.64
CA PRO A 81 -11.59 -10.57 23.66
C PRO A 81 -12.40 -11.67 22.97
N ASN A 82 -13.39 -12.25 23.66
CA ASN A 82 -14.21 -13.35 23.12
C ASN A 82 -15.06 -12.90 21.91
N LEU A 83 -15.28 -11.61 21.74
CA LEU A 83 -16.04 -11.06 20.63
C LEU A 83 -15.21 -10.99 19.33
N VAL A 84 -13.89 -11.20 19.38
CA VAL A 84 -13.03 -11.20 18.20
C VAL A 84 -13.39 -12.35 17.27
N ASP A 85 -13.50 -13.56 17.79
CA ASP A 85 -13.86 -14.73 16.99
C ASP A 85 -15.27 -14.61 16.41
N THR A 86 -16.20 -14.08 17.20
CA THR A 86 -17.57 -13.80 16.73
C THR A 86 -17.58 -12.78 15.59
N PHE A 87 -16.77 -11.71 15.70
CA PHE A 87 -16.62 -10.73 14.65
C PHE A 87 -16.04 -11.34 13.38
N ASN A 88 -14.94 -12.10 13.50
CA ASN A 88 -14.27 -12.74 12.39
C ASN A 88 -15.18 -13.72 11.65
N ALA A 89 -15.88 -14.58 12.38
CA ALA A 89 -16.82 -15.55 11.81
C ALA A 89 -17.96 -14.85 11.03
N ARG A 90 -18.49 -13.75 11.57
CA ARG A 90 -19.58 -12.99 10.93
C ARG A 90 -19.15 -12.27 9.66
N ASN A 91 -17.90 -11.79 9.61
CA ASN A 91 -17.40 -10.93 8.52
C ASN A 91 -16.48 -11.66 7.55
N GLY A 92 -16.18 -12.95 7.76
CA GLY A 92 -15.22 -13.69 6.92
C GLY A 92 -13.80 -13.13 7.02
N THR A 93 -13.40 -12.63 8.20
CA THR A 93 -12.09 -12.05 8.46
C THR A 93 -11.27 -12.90 9.44
N SER A 94 -9.98 -12.57 9.59
CA SER A 94 -9.05 -13.23 10.51
C SER A 94 -8.25 -12.22 11.34
N TYR A 95 -8.89 -11.15 11.79
CA TYR A 95 -8.21 -10.12 12.59
C TYR A 95 -7.82 -10.67 13.97
N SER A 96 -6.63 -10.29 14.43
CA SER A 96 -6.20 -10.53 15.80
C SER A 96 -6.72 -9.44 16.74
N LEU A 97 -6.86 -9.77 18.03
CA LEU A 97 -7.08 -8.76 19.05
C LEU A 97 -5.89 -7.78 19.09
N LEU A 98 -6.19 -6.50 19.26
CA LEU A 98 -5.13 -5.50 19.49
C LEU A 98 -4.33 -5.88 20.74
N PRO A 99 -2.97 -5.92 20.69
CA PRO A 99 -2.15 -6.25 21.85
C PRO A 99 -2.43 -5.35 23.05
N SER A 100 -2.43 -5.90 24.25
CA SER A 100 -2.82 -5.19 25.49
C SER A 100 -1.93 -3.99 25.83
N ASN A 101 -0.69 -3.97 25.35
CA ASN A 101 0.23 -2.83 25.48
C ASN A 101 0.02 -1.74 24.42
N ALA A 102 -0.84 -1.96 23.44
CA ALA A 102 -1.11 -1.05 22.34
C ALA A 102 -2.38 -0.19 22.54
N TYR A 103 -3.04 -0.32 23.67
CA TYR A 103 -4.22 0.49 24.01
C TYR A 103 -4.34 0.74 25.51
N ASN A 104 -5.12 1.79 25.85
CA ASN A 104 -5.56 2.04 27.21
C ASN A 104 -6.99 2.58 27.20
N LEU A 105 -7.87 1.93 27.95
CA LEU A 105 -9.21 2.45 28.23
C LEU A 105 -9.12 3.28 29.53
N VAL A 106 -9.03 4.60 29.39
CA VAL A 106 -8.68 5.53 30.46
C VAL A 106 -9.69 5.47 31.63
N LYS A 107 -10.97 5.29 31.31
CA LYS A 107 -12.04 5.04 32.27
C LYS A 107 -12.88 3.85 31.79
N GLN A 108 -13.39 3.07 32.73
CA GLN A 108 -14.27 1.94 32.43
C GLN A 108 -15.74 2.24 32.80
N SER A 109 -16.05 3.43 33.26
CA SER A 109 -17.41 3.81 33.63
C SER A 109 -17.72 5.24 33.21
N ALA A 110 -18.99 5.49 32.89
CA ALA A 110 -19.54 6.79 32.60
C ALA A 110 -20.95 6.92 33.15
N THR A 111 -21.38 8.14 33.37
CA THR A 111 -22.74 8.45 33.84
C THR A 111 -23.47 9.27 32.80
N ILE A 112 -24.70 8.89 32.47
CA ILE A 112 -25.65 9.72 31.73
C ILE A 112 -26.42 10.48 32.78
N PRO A 113 -26.23 11.80 32.95
CA PRO A 113 -26.92 12.56 33.97
C PRO A 113 -28.43 12.61 33.75
N ALA A 114 -29.19 12.75 34.81
CA ALA A 114 -30.63 13.06 34.74
C ALA A 114 -30.87 14.25 33.83
N GLY A 115 -31.85 14.16 32.95
CA GLY A 115 -32.15 15.20 31.96
C GLY A 115 -31.21 15.26 30.75
N SER A 116 -30.19 14.38 30.66
CA SER A 116 -29.26 14.28 29.51
C SER A 116 -29.49 13.00 28.72
N PHE A 117 -29.15 13.00 27.43
CA PHE A 117 -29.16 11.81 26.58
C PHE A 117 -27.78 11.18 26.41
N SER A 118 -26.72 11.82 26.87
CA SER A 118 -25.34 11.37 26.65
C SER A 118 -24.53 11.36 27.94
N SER A 119 -23.70 10.37 28.09
CA SER A 119 -22.67 10.35 29.14
C SER A 119 -21.51 11.30 28.82
N GLU A 120 -20.64 11.50 29.82
CA GLU A 120 -19.28 11.96 29.55
C GLU A 120 -18.54 10.99 28.60
N THR A 121 -17.49 11.52 27.98
CA THR A 121 -16.65 10.78 27.02
C THR A 121 -15.69 9.83 27.74
N ILE A 122 -15.60 8.62 27.25
CA ILE A 122 -14.56 7.65 27.58
C ILE A 122 -13.47 7.72 26.51
N ASN A 123 -12.24 7.93 26.94
CA ASN A 123 -11.09 7.96 26.05
C ASN A 123 -10.55 6.56 25.82
N VAL A 124 -10.33 6.23 24.54
CA VAL A 124 -9.64 5.02 24.07
C VAL A 124 -8.33 5.49 23.48
N ASP A 125 -7.25 5.28 24.21
CA ASP A 125 -5.90 5.65 23.79
C ASP A 125 -5.27 4.50 23.02
N ILE A 126 -4.81 4.76 21.79
CA ILE A 126 -4.07 3.82 20.95
C ILE A 126 -2.61 4.21 20.97
N ILE A 127 -1.76 3.26 21.33
CA ILE A 127 -0.32 3.43 21.50
C ILE A 127 0.40 2.67 20.39
N THR A 128 0.93 3.40 19.42
CA THR A 128 1.65 2.85 18.28
C THR A 128 3.15 3.04 18.46
N THR A 129 3.75 2.16 19.23
CA THR A 129 5.21 2.15 19.43
C THR A 129 5.91 1.42 18.27
N THR A 130 7.25 1.42 18.29
CA THR A 130 8.10 0.75 17.30
C THR A 130 7.78 -0.73 17.07
N ASN A 131 7.10 -1.39 17.99
CA ASN A 131 6.69 -2.80 17.88
C ASN A 131 5.29 -3.00 17.31
N PHE A 132 4.57 -1.94 16.99
CA PHE A 132 3.27 -2.03 16.36
C PHE A 132 3.45 -2.32 14.86
N PRO A 133 3.06 -3.50 14.35
CA PRO A 133 3.27 -3.84 12.95
C PRO A 133 2.40 -2.95 12.05
N PRO A 134 3.02 -2.13 11.17
CA PRO A 134 2.27 -1.29 10.25
C PRO A 134 1.48 -2.14 9.26
N PHE A 135 0.41 -1.57 8.70
CA PHE A 135 -0.46 -2.15 7.68
C PHE A 135 -1.16 -3.46 8.08
N THR A 136 -1.04 -3.86 9.35
CA THR A 136 -1.73 -5.04 9.89
C THR A 136 -2.98 -4.58 10.62
N PRO A 137 -4.17 -5.01 10.19
CA PRO A 137 -5.40 -4.67 10.88
C PRO A 137 -5.60 -5.52 12.13
N PHE A 138 -5.96 -4.85 13.21
CA PHE A 138 -6.39 -5.44 14.48
C PHE A 138 -7.84 -5.09 14.78
N ILE A 139 -8.47 -5.83 15.65
CA ILE A 139 -9.81 -5.52 16.16
C ILE A 139 -9.76 -5.33 17.68
N LEU A 140 -10.47 -4.32 18.18
CA LEU A 140 -10.63 -4.04 19.61
C LEU A 140 -12.12 -3.88 19.92
N PRO A 141 -12.78 -4.92 20.46
CA PRO A 141 -14.17 -4.84 20.86
C PRO A 141 -14.30 -4.17 22.23
N ILE A 142 -15.06 -3.07 22.29
CA ILE A 142 -15.42 -2.41 23.55
C ILE A 142 -16.95 -2.50 23.69
N THR A 143 -17.40 -3.13 24.77
CA THR A 143 -18.82 -3.41 24.99
C THR A 143 -19.31 -2.82 26.30
N ILE A 144 -20.61 -2.50 26.38
CA ILE A 144 -21.28 -2.20 27.63
C ILE A 144 -21.31 -3.50 28.43
N GLU A 145 -20.69 -3.50 29.60
CA GLU A 145 -20.69 -4.61 30.54
C GLU A 145 -21.94 -4.61 31.42
N SER A 146 -22.28 -3.43 31.98
CA SER A 146 -23.46 -3.24 32.79
C SER A 146 -24.04 -1.83 32.63
N SER A 147 -25.33 -1.68 32.93
CA SER A 147 -26.03 -0.41 32.95
C SER A 147 -27.24 -0.49 33.88
N ASP A 148 -27.56 0.62 34.54
CA ASP A 148 -28.79 0.75 35.36
C ASP A 148 -30.08 0.76 34.49
N ALA A 149 -29.91 0.92 33.17
CA ALA A 149 -31.02 0.88 32.21
C ALA A 149 -30.83 -0.27 31.21
N LYS A 150 -31.90 -0.66 30.52
CA LYS A 150 -31.89 -1.67 29.46
C LYS A 150 -30.83 -1.31 28.41
N VAL A 151 -30.02 -2.29 28.00
CA VAL A 151 -29.01 -2.14 26.98
C VAL A 151 -29.52 -2.61 25.61
N GLN A 152 -29.32 -1.81 24.55
CA GLN A 152 -29.63 -2.21 23.19
C GLN A 152 -28.51 -3.09 22.63
N LYS A 153 -28.75 -4.40 22.61
CA LYS A 153 -27.73 -5.42 22.28
C LYS A 153 -27.08 -5.24 20.90
N LEU A 154 -27.82 -4.76 19.89
CA LEU A 154 -27.30 -4.63 18.52
C LEU A 154 -26.21 -3.56 18.39
N VAL A 155 -26.23 -2.55 19.27
CA VAL A 155 -25.33 -1.40 19.28
C VAL A 155 -24.67 -1.20 20.65
N SER A 156 -24.51 -2.29 21.40
CA SER A 156 -23.85 -2.29 22.71
C SER A 156 -22.33 -2.50 22.62
N THR A 157 -21.81 -2.87 21.44
CA THR A 157 -20.39 -3.12 21.21
C THR A 157 -19.90 -2.33 20.02
N VAL A 158 -18.87 -1.52 20.21
CA VAL A 158 -18.08 -0.94 19.11
C VAL A 158 -16.88 -1.82 18.82
N TYR A 159 -16.70 -2.13 17.54
CA TYR A 159 -15.54 -2.89 17.06
C TYR A 159 -14.58 -1.92 16.38
N PHE A 160 -13.56 -1.48 17.09
CA PHE A 160 -12.50 -0.67 16.49
C PHE A 160 -11.62 -1.55 15.61
N GLN A 161 -11.67 -1.34 14.30
CA GLN A 161 -10.66 -1.88 13.37
C GLN A 161 -9.51 -0.90 13.28
N ILE A 162 -8.37 -1.26 13.83
CA ILE A 162 -7.21 -0.39 13.97
C ILE A 162 -6.13 -0.87 13.01
N THR A 163 -5.68 0.03 12.14
CA THR A 163 -4.57 -0.20 11.22
C THR A 163 -3.61 0.97 11.32
N ALA A 164 -2.33 0.67 11.63
CA ALA A 164 -1.30 1.69 11.64
C ALA A 164 -0.65 1.85 10.27
N ALA A 165 -0.35 3.07 9.90
CA ALA A 165 0.39 3.43 8.69
C ALA A 165 1.52 4.39 9.04
N TYR A 166 2.49 4.56 8.14
CA TYR A 166 3.46 5.64 8.30
C TYR A 166 2.84 6.98 7.90
N SER A 167 3.12 8.03 8.66
CA SER A 167 2.74 9.38 8.25
C SER A 167 3.58 9.83 7.04
N PRO A 168 3.00 10.63 6.12
CA PRO A 168 3.72 11.15 4.96
C PRO A 168 5.04 11.82 5.34
N GLY A 169 6.13 11.44 4.66
CA GLY A 169 7.47 11.95 4.91
C GLY A 169 8.23 11.31 6.08
N ASN A 170 7.58 10.44 6.90
CA ASN A 170 8.20 9.79 8.07
C ASN A 170 8.38 8.28 7.86
N ILE A 171 8.42 7.81 6.63
CA ILE A 171 8.66 6.40 6.33
C ILE A 171 10.12 6.07 6.61
N PRO A 172 10.41 5.07 7.47
CA PRO A 172 11.78 4.69 7.79
C PRO A 172 12.54 4.24 6.56
N ARG A 173 13.77 4.72 6.43
CA ARG A 173 14.72 4.28 5.39
C ARG A 173 16.11 4.15 5.96
N THR A 174 16.92 3.30 5.33
CA THR A 174 18.32 3.09 5.71
C THR A 174 19.21 3.31 4.50
N GLN A 175 20.27 4.10 4.64
CA GLN A 175 21.31 4.15 3.62
C GLN A 175 22.11 2.85 3.67
N ILE A 176 22.16 2.12 2.57
CA ILE A 176 22.81 0.80 2.50
C ILE A 176 24.14 0.81 1.78
N ALA A 177 24.34 1.73 0.85
CA ALA A 177 25.56 1.86 0.07
C ALA A 177 25.61 3.22 -0.63
N GLN A 178 26.72 3.45 -1.32
CA GLN A 178 26.89 4.52 -2.30
C GLN A 178 27.53 3.93 -3.55
N LEU A 179 27.02 4.28 -4.74
CA LEU A 179 27.58 3.84 -6.00
C LEU A 179 28.96 4.48 -6.20
N PRO A 180 29.96 3.72 -6.60
CA PRO A 180 31.30 4.23 -6.90
C PRO A 180 31.32 5.18 -8.08
N LYS A 181 30.39 5.02 -9.03
CA LYS A 181 30.34 5.76 -10.30
C LYS A 181 28.90 6.10 -10.71
N ASP A 182 28.75 6.82 -11.81
CA ASP A 182 27.48 6.94 -12.50
C ASP A 182 27.16 5.63 -13.22
N TYR A 183 25.94 5.15 -13.03
CA TYR A 183 25.49 3.88 -13.61
C TYR A 183 24.84 4.05 -14.99
N GLU A 184 25.00 3.05 -15.83
CA GLU A 184 24.23 2.82 -17.05
C GLU A 184 22.99 1.98 -16.72
N SER A 185 23.20 0.88 -15.99
CA SER A 185 22.11 0.07 -15.44
C SER A 185 22.44 -0.42 -14.03
N ILE A 186 21.39 -0.70 -13.26
CA ILE A 186 21.50 -1.26 -11.93
C ILE A 186 20.40 -2.31 -11.75
N PHE A 187 20.76 -3.43 -11.14
CA PHE A 187 19.86 -4.56 -10.97
C PHE A 187 20.21 -5.40 -9.74
N SER A 188 19.26 -6.22 -9.30
CA SER A 188 19.47 -7.22 -8.24
C SER A 188 19.64 -8.61 -8.88
N TYR A 189 20.61 -9.40 -8.40
CA TYR A 189 20.85 -10.75 -8.83
C TYR A 189 21.61 -11.53 -7.77
N ASN A 190 21.23 -12.79 -7.50
CA ASN A 190 21.91 -13.72 -6.58
C ASN A 190 22.31 -13.06 -5.23
N ASN A 191 21.36 -12.51 -4.51
CA ASN A 191 21.57 -11.82 -3.22
C ASN A 191 22.64 -10.71 -3.28
N ALA A 192 22.69 -9.98 -4.38
CA ALA A 192 23.53 -8.80 -4.50
C ALA A 192 22.85 -7.72 -5.36
N ILE A 193 23.27 -6.49 -5.18
CA ILE A 193 23.00 -5.42 -6.13
C ILE A 193 24.24 -5.29 -7.03
N PHE A 194 23.98 -5.09 -8.32
CA PHE A 194 25.01 -4.89 -9.33
C PHE A 194 24.83 -3.53 -9.98
N GLU A 195 25.91 -2.79 -10.06
CA GLU A 195 26.02 -1.56 -10.82
C GLU A 195 26.83 -1.84 -12.10
N HIS A 196 26.24 -1.57 -13.24
CA HIS A 196 26.97 -1.42 -14.49
C HIS A 196 27.25 0.06 -14.68
N ALA A 197 28.50 0.45 -14.47
CA ALA A 197 28.92 1.84 -14.58
C ALA A 197 28.97 2.30 -16.04
N LYS A 198 28.73 3.59 -16.29
CA LYS A 198 28.86 4.20 -17.63
C LYS A 198 30.27 4.07 -18.21
N THR A 199 31.25 3.92 -17.35
CA THR A 199 32.65 3.71 -17.72
C THR A 199 32.99 2.26 -18.05
N GLY A 200 32.02 1.34 -17.86
CA GLY A 200 32.09 -0.05 -18.31
C GLY A 200 32.46 -1.06 -17.24
N GLU A 201 32.73 -0.64 -16.03
CA GLU A 201 32.99 -1.57 -14.92
C GLU A 201 31.67 -2.13 -14.38
N ILE A 202 31.75 -3.34 -13.81
CA ILE A 202 30.65 -3.92 -13.04
C ILE A 202 31.08 -4.01 -11.58
N TYR A 203 30.30 -3.36 -10.70
CA TYR A 203 30.44 -3.43 -9.26
C TYR A 203 29.38 -4.33 -8.66
N ARG A 204 29.76 -5.11 -7.66
CA ARG A 204 28.88 -5.98 -6.89
C ARG A 204 28.83 -5.52 -5.44
N PHE A 205 27.61 -5.37 -4.90
CA PHE A 205 27.32 -5.11 -3.49
C PHE A 205 26.71 -6.39 -2.91
N PRO A 206 27.47 -7.23 -2.22
CA PRO A 206 26.95 -8.49 -1.68
C PRO A 206 26.02 -8.19 -0.50
N TYR A 207 24.90 -8.93 -0.42
CA TYR A 207 23.98 -8.85 0.69
C TYR A 207 24.18 -10.05 1.62
N ASN A 208 24.29 -9.78 2.92
CA ASN A 208 24.32 -10.78 3.97
C ASN A 208 22.96 -10.86 4.65
N ALA A 209 22.21 -11.93 4.38
CA ALA A 209 20.87 -12.11 4.94
C ALA A 209 20.88 -12.30 6.47
N ALA A 210 21.95 -12.87 7.05
CA ALA A 210 22.04 -13.06 8.50
C ALA A 210 22.21 -11.75 9.28
N THR A 211 22.92 -10.79 8.71
CA THR A 211 23.09 -9.45 9.30
C THR A 211 22.19 -8.39 8.72
N ASN A 212 21.39 -8.75 7.71
CA ASN A 212 20.51 -7.85 6.96
C ASN A 212 21.25 -6.61 6.40
N ALA A 213 22.51 -6.76 5.98
CA ALA A 213 23.38 -5.68 5.57
C ALA A 213 24.04 -5.93 4.22
N PHE A 214 24.38 -4.84 3.53
CA PHE A 214 25.19 -4.90 2.31
C PHE A 214 26.67 -4.73 2.64
N GLY A 215 27.52 -5.48 1.96
CA GLY A 215 28.96 -5.30 1.99
C GLY A 215 29.42 -4.17 1.07
N SER A 216 30.73 -3.85 1.16
CA SER A 216 31.34 -2.85 0.30
C SER A 216 31.29 -3.25 -1.18
N ALA A 217 31.21 -2.26 -2.06
CA ALA A 217 31.29 -2.46 -3.51
C ALA A 217 32.63 -3.11 -3.89
N THR A 218 32.58 -4.13 -4.74
CA THR A 218 33.76 -4.78 -5.32
C THR A 218 33.61 -4.77 -6.83
N ALA A 219 34.64 -4.26 -7.53
CA ALA A 219 34.69 -4.39 -8.99
C ALA A 219 34.91 -5.86 -9.35
N ILE A 220 33.99 -6.43 -10.11
CA ILE A 220 34.07 -7.83 -10.55
C ILE A 220 34.51 -7.98 -12.01
N ASP A 221 34.39 -6.92 -12.78
CA ASP A 221 34.88 -6.83 -14.13
C ASP A 221 35.28 -5.38 -14.44
N ASN A 222 36.47 -5.22 -15.03
CA ASN A 222 37.05 -3.91 -15.34
C ASN A 222 37.13 -3.66 -16.86
N SER A 223 36.70 -4.61 -17.71
CA SER A 223 36.94 -4.49 -19.12
C SER A 223 35.74 -4.84 -20.00
N GLY A 224 35.29 -3.87 -20.72
CA GLY A 224 34.59 -4.12 -21.97
C GLY A 224 33.04 -4.13 -21.92
N TRP A 225 32.44 -3.96 -20.79
CA TRP A 225 30.98 -3.79 -20.70
C TRP A 225 30.53 -2.37 -21.11
N GLY A 226 31.51 -1.45 -21.22
CA GLY A 226 31.29 -0.06 -21.55
C GLY A 226 30.48 0.10 -22.82
N THR A 227 30.31 1.22 -23.35
CA THR A 227 29.60 1.70 -24.55
C THR A 227 28.79 0.73 -25.44
N SER A 228 29.03 -0.60 -25.33
CA SER A 228 28.36 -1.64 -26.13
C SER A 228 27.07 -2.19 -25.53
N LEU A 229 26.89 -2.09 -24.21
CA LEU A 229 25.70 -2.57 -23.50
C LEU A 229 25.05 -1.43 -22.74
N GLN A 230 23.79 -1.16 -23.05
CA GLN A 230 23.02 -0.09 -22.39
C GLN A 230 22.24 -0.62 -21.18
N TRP A 231 21.77 -1.86 -21.24
CA TRP A 231 20.92 -2.46 -20.20
C TRP A 231 21.41 -3.85 -19.84
N LEU A 232 21.53 -4.09 -18.55
CA LEU A 232 21.68 -5.43 -17.99
C LEU A 232 20.43 -5.76 -17.16
N CYS A 233 19.89 -6.97 -17.37
CA CYS A 233 18.66 -7.40 -16.75
C CYS A 233 18.79 -8.86 -16.30
N PRO A 234 18.66 -9.19 -15.03
CA PRO A 234 18.67 -10.55 -14.54
C PRO A 234 17.36 -11.25 -14.85
N LEU A 235 17.43 -12.50 -15.29
CA LEU A 235 16.27 -13.39 -15.38
C LEU A 235 16.71 -14.82 -15.11
N ASN A 236 16.09 -15.48 -14.14
CA ASN A 236 16.49 -16.81 -13.66
C ASN A 236 17.98 -16.82 -13.24
N ASN A 237 18.79 -17.69 -13.80
CA ASN A 237 20.22 -17.80 -13.50
C ASN A 237 21.13 -17.04 -14.48
N TYR A 238 20.57 -16.11 -15.25
CA TYR A 238 21.27 -15.40 -16.30
C TYR A 238 21.07 -13.89 -16.20
N VAL A 239 22.01 -13.18 -16.81
CA VAL A 239 21.91 -11.73 -17.01
C VAL A 239 21.84 -11.48 -18.50
N PHE A 240 20.76 -10.85 -18.93
CA PHE A 240 20.57 -10.45 -20.32
C PHE A 240 21.11 -9.05 -20.51
N GLY A 241 21.91 -8.87 -21.55
CA GLY A 241 22.46 -7.57 -21.93
C GLY A 241 21.87 -7.10 -23.26
N MET A 242 21.34 -5.90 -23.28
CA MET A 242 20.90 -5.26 -24.52
C MET A 242 22.02 -4.34 -25.02
N GLY A 243 22.57 -4.66 -26.18
CA GLY A 243 23.66 -3.91 -26.80
C GLY A 243 23.21 -3.12 -28.01
N VAL A 244 23.94 -2.04 -28.29
CA VAL A 244 23.82 -1.24 -29.52
C VAL A 244 25.10 -1.47 -30.32
N ASN A 245 25.00 -2.13 -31.43
CA ASN A 245 26.18 -2.40 -32.25
C ASN A 245 26.44 -1.21 -33.18
N GLY A 246 27.41 -0.36 -32.81
CA GLY A 246 28.13 0.53 -33.72
C GLY A 246 27.34 1.67 -34.39
N SER A 247 26.09 1.92 -34.04
CA SER A 247 25.30 3.00 -34.60
C SER A 247 24.87 4.02 -33.54
N PRO A 248 24.73 5.29 -33.92
CA PRO A 248 24.21 6.29 -32.99
C PRO A 248 22.84 5.89 -32.47
N VAL A 249 22.55 6.23 -31.21
CA VAL A 249 21.26 6.06 -30.56
C VAL A 249 20.13 6.40 -31.54
N GLY A 250 19.33 5.41 -31.92
CA GLY A 250 18.12 5.59 -32.72
C GLY A 250 17.97 4.79 -34.01
N THR A 251 19.00 4.06 -34.48
CA THR A 251 18.92 3.36 -35.77
C THR A 251 19.42 1.92 -35.80
N ALA A 252 19.82 1.32 -34.67
CA ALA A 252 20.40 0.00 -34.67
C ALA A 252 19.45 -1.07 -34.17
N TYR A 253 19.44 -2.20 -34.84
CA TYR A 253 18.86 -3.45 -34.35
C TYR A 253 19.61 -3.83 -33.06
N GLY A 254 18.92 -3.81 -31.91
CA GLY A 254 19.52 -4.21 -30.64
C GLY A 254 19.87 -5.70 -30.66
N TYR A 255 21.07 -6.03 -30.22
CA TYR A 255 21.46 -7.42 -29.97
C TYR A 255 21.19 -7.75 -28.51
N LEU A 256 20.63 -8.91 -28.25
CA LEU A 256 20.46 -9.44 -26.91
C LEU A 256 21.58 -10.44 -26.64
N TYR A 257 22.35 -10.18 -25.60
CA TYR A 257 23.42 -11.07 -25.13
C TYR A 257 23.00 -11.73 -23.83
N VAL A 258 23.50 -12.93 -23.59
CA VAL A 258 23.22 -13.68 -22.37
C VAL A 258 24.53 -13.98 -21.65
N TYR A 259 24.59 -13.67 -20.37
CA TYR A 259 25.74 -13.82 -19.51
C TYR A 259 25.38 -14.60 -18.26
N LYS A 260 26.36 -15.18 -17.60
CA LYS A 260 26.25 -15.72 -16.26
C LYS A 260 27.33 -15.08 -15.40
N ILE A 261 26.93 -14.50 -14.29
CA ILE A 261 27.87 -14.01 -13.28
C ILE A 261 28.19 -15.18 -12.36
N LEU A 262 29.45 -15.57 -12.29
CA LEU A 262 29.94 -16.66 -11.45
C LEU A 262 30.42 -16.11 -10.10
N ASP A 263 30.43 -16.96 -9.07
CA ASP A 263 31.10 -16.69 -7.81
C ASP A 263 32.59 -16.44 -8.08
N GLY A 264 33.08 -15.26 -7.65
CA GLY A 264 34.44 -14.81 -7.93
C GLY A 264 34.59 -13.76 -9.02
N GLY A 265 33.47 -13.31 -9.62
CA GLY A 265 33.48 -12.14 -10.51
C GLY A 265 33.76 -12.42 -11.97
N ILE A 266 33.80 -13.68 -12.38
CA ILE A 266 34.02 -14.07 -13.79
C ILE A 266 32.65 -14.05 -14.50
N THR A 267 32.56 -13.32 -15.61
CA THR A 267 31.40 -13.33 -16.48
C THR A 267 31.66 -14.24 -17.67
N LEU A 268 30.80 -15.22 -17.85
CA LEU A 268 30.83 -16.07 -19.05
C LEU A 268 29.76 -15.58 -20.03
N ARG A 269 30.16 -15.25 -21.25
CA ARG A 269 29.22 -15.10 -22.35
C ARG A 269 28.72 -16.50 -22.70
N MET A 270 27.38 -16.68 -22.65
CA MET A 270 26.77 -17.91 -23.14
C MET A 270 26.58 -17.78 -24.64
N ASP A 271 27.43 -18.46 -25.42
CA ASP A 271 27.26 -18.56 -26.86
C ASP A 271 25.99 -19.37 -27.16
N GLY A 272 25.08 -18.83 -27.93
CA GLY A 272 23.92 -19.59 -28.38
C GLY A 272 22.57 -18.85 -28.32
N PHE A 273 22.51 -17.56 -27.98
CA PHE A 273 21.31 -16.79 -28.20
C PHE A 273 21.15 -16.57 -29.72
N THR A 274 20.59 -17.56 -30.40
CA THR A 274 20.24 -17.50 -31.83
C THR A 274 18.78 -17.12 -32.05
N GLY A 275 18.07 -16.77 -30.99
CA GLY A 275 16.71 -16.27 -31.08
C GLY A 275 16.73 -14.81 -31.50
N ASN A 276 16.76 -14.62 -32.78
CA ASN A 276 16.55 -13.32 -33.40
C ASN A 276 15.05 -13.00 -33.35
N PRO A 277 14.54 -12.27 -32.35
CA PRO A 277 13.47 -11.40 -32.74
C PRO A 277 14.17 -10.30 -33.53
N PRO A 278 13.74 -10.01 -34.72
CA PRO A 278 14.09 -8.74 -35.30
C PRO A 278 13.51 -7.70 -34.33
N PHE A 279 14.35 -7.16 -33.45
CA PHE A 279 14.00 -5.97 -32.71
C PHE A 279 13.90 -4.84 -33.74
N SER A 280 12.79 -4.83 -34.48
CA SER A 280 12.48 -3.80 -35.47
C SER A 280 12.16 -2.47 -34.80
N ALA A 281 12.14 -2.44 -33.46
CA ALA A 281 11.92 -1.25 -32.65
C ALA A 281 13.13 -1.00 -31.76
N SER A 282 13.53 0.24 -31.59
CA SER A 282 14.49 0.63 -30.56
C SER A 282 13.82 0.52 -29.19
N TYR A 283 14.47 -0.18 -28.28
CA TYR A 283 14.06 -0.29 -26.88
C TYR A 283 15.01 0.51 -26.01
N ASP A 284 14.48 1.09 -24.93
CA ASP A 284 15.25 1.92 -24.01
C ASP A 284 15.20 1.40 -22.56
N MET A 285 14.54 0.28 -22.31
CA MET A 285 14.48 -0.37 -20.99
C MET A 285 14.13 -1.85 -21.12
N MET A 286 14.74 -2.66 -20.27
CA MET A 286 14.45 -4.09 -20.11
C MET A 286 14.19 -4.40 -18.64
N ILE A 287 13.13 -5.16 -18.34
CA ILE A 287 12.66 -5.44 -16.99
C ILE A 287 12.37 -6.93 -16.88
N PRO A 288 12.86 -7.63 -15.85
CA PRO A 288 12.50 -9.02 -15.59
C PRO A 288 11.12 -9.10 -14.94
N PHE A 289 10.28 -10.02 -15.39
CA PHE A 289 9.01 -10.34 -14.75
C PHE A 289 8.77 -11.85 -14.84
N LYS A 290 8.86 -12.54 -13.70
CA LYS A 290 8.74 -14.00 -13.62
C LYS A 290 9.69 -14.67 -14.66
N ASN A 291 9.17 -15.45 -15.59
CA ASN A 291 9.92 -16.09 -16.68
C ASN A 291 9.92 -15.29 -17.99
N SER A 292 9.69 -13.98 -17.91
CA SER A 292 9.58 -13.11 -19.07
C SER A 292 10.50 -11.91 -18.99
N LEU A 293 10.89 -11.38 -20.14
CA LEU A 293 11.53 -10.09 -20.28
C LEU A 293 10.51 -9.08 -20.87
N LEU A 294 10.43 -7.94 -20.22
CA LEU A 294 9.63 -6.81 -20.70
C LEU A 294 10.57 -5.80 -21.36
N PHE A 295 10.23 -5.40 -22.58
CA PHE A 295 10.97 -4.40 -23.34
C PHE A 295 10.11 -3.17 -23.57
N ARG A 296 10.57 -2.02 -23.10
CA ARG A 296 9.94 -0.74 -23.34
C ARG A 296 10.47 -0.14 -24.63
N SER A 297 9.58 0.27 -25.54
CA SER A 297 9.99 1.02 -26.74
C SER A 297 10.55 2.38 -26.36
N SER A 298 11.52 2.88 -27.12
CA SER A 298 12.09 4.21 -26.94
C SER A 298 10.98 5.28 -26.95
N GLY A 299 11.02 6.14 -25.93
CA GLY A 299 9.96 7.12 -25.67
C GLY A 299 8.75 6.58 -24.94
N GLY A 300 8.74 5.31 -24.52
CA GLY A 300 7.72 4.75 -23.61
C GLY A 300 6.31 4.60 -24.18
N ASN A 301 6.15 4.59 -25.51
CA ASN A 301 4.82 4.50 -26.13
C ASN A 301 4.23 3.09 -26.10
N SER A 302 5.06 2.06 -25.92
CA SER A 302 4.63 0.67 -25.82
C SER A 302 5.60 -0.14 -24.97
N MET A 303 5.13 -1.27 -24.48
CA MET A 303 5.93 -2.30 -23.81
C MET A 303 5.53 -3.67 -24.34
N ARG A 304 6.49 -4.54 -24.56
CA ARG A 304 6.28 -5.91 -25.02
C ARG A 304 6.84 -6.89 -24.02
N MET A 305 6.13 -7.96 -23.79
CA MET A 305 6.54 -9.06 -22.93
C MET A 305 6.90 -10.27 -23.78
N TYR A 306 8.09 -10.78 -23.59
CA TYR A 306 8.61 -11.99 -24.21
C TYR A 306 8.81 -13.08 -23.16
N ASN A 307 8.10 -14.18 -23.29
CA ASN A 307 8.30 -15.33 -22.42
C ASN A 307 9.53 -16.12 -22.86
N THR A 308 10.38 -16.49 -21.92
CA THR A 308 11.62 -17.26 -22.21
C THR A 308 11.42 -18.76 -22.06
N ASN A 309 10.28 -19.24 -21.53
CA ASN A 309 10.03 -20.66 -21.21
C ASN A 309 11.19 -21.33 -20.43
N GLY A 310 11.91 -20.55 -19.63
CA GLY A 310 13.09 -21.03 -18.89
C GLY A 310 14.32 -21.27 -19.76
N SER A 311 14.27 -20.96 -21.05
CA SER A 311 15.38 -21.08 -22.00
C SER A 311 15.95 -19.70 -22.38
N PHE A 312 17.02 -19.68 -23.16
CA PHE A 312 17.59 -18.44 -23.71
C PHE A 312 16.82 -17.88 -24.90
N THR A 313 15.83 -18.61 -25.41
CA THR A 313 15.05 -18.19 -26.56
C THR A 313 13.85 -17.38 -26.11
N LEU A 314 13.63 -16.22 -26.74
CA LEU A 314 12.41 -15.45 -26.55
C LEU A 314 11.28 -16.10 -27.36
N GLY A 315 10.20 -16.41 -26.67
CA GLY A 315 8.97 -16.87 -27.29
C GLY A 315 8.20 -15.75 -27.97
N ARG A 316 6.95 -16.02 -28.29
CA ARG A 316 6.05 -15.02 -28.87
C ARG A 316 5.86 -13.83 -27.93
N ASP A 317 5.89 -12.64 -28.49
CA ASP A 317 5.66 -11.42 -27.75
C ASP A 317 4.17 -11.10 -27.53
N THR A 318 3.90 -10.42 -26.43
CA THR A 318 2.59 -9.86 -26.12
C THR A 318 2.73 -8.36 -25.91
N LEU A 319 1.94 -7.56 -26.62
CA LEU A 319 1.89 -6.10 -26.41
C LEU A 319 1.13 -5.81 -25.12
N LEU A 320 1.77 -5.14 -24.19
CA LEU A 320 1.12 -4.62 -22.99
C LEU A 320 0.38 -3.32 -23.30
N THR A 321 -0.88 -3.25 -22.91
CA THR A 321 -1.70 -2.05 -23.11
C THR A 321 -1.26 -0.90 -22.20
N GLY A 322 -1.34 0.33 -22.67
CA GLY A 322 -1.04 1.54 -21.90
C GLY A 322 0.18 2.31 -22.41
N SER A 323 0.42 3.47 -21.80
CA SER A 323 1.63 4.28 -21.98
C SER A 323 2.59 3.98 -20.83
N TRP A 324 3.87 3.77 -21.16
CA TRP A 324 4.91 3.35 -20.22
C TRP A 324 6.01 4.41 -20.05
N LYS A 325 5.62 5.68 -20.13
CA LYS A 325 6.52 6.85 -19.96
C LYS A 325 6.75 7.13 -18.48
N PHE A 326 7.56 6.31 -17.84
CA PHE A 326 7.87 6.42 -16.41
C PHE A 326 9.37 6.49 -16.18
N ASN A 327 9.79 7.20 -15.14
CA ASN A 327 11.20 7.32 -14.75
C ASN A 327 11.76 6.01 -14.21
N SER A 328 10.94 5.27 -13.47
CA SER A 328 11.29 3.93 -13.00
C SER A 328 10.16 2.98 -13.31
N ILE A 329 10.51 1.78 -13.76
CA ILE A 329 9.60 0.64 -13.89
C ILE A 329 10.35 -0.57 -13.34
N PHE A 330 9.70 -1.33 -12.47
CA PHE A 330 10.25 -2.55 -11.90
C PHE A 330 9.15 -3.55 -11.56
N ALA A 331 9.50 -4.83 -11.50
CA ALA A 331 8.59 -5.87 -11.07
C ALA A 331 8.75 -6.16 -9.58
N TYR A 332 7.63 -6.44 -8.91
CA TYR A 332 7.58 -6.93 -7.53
C TYR A 332 6.36 -7.84 -7.36
N GLY A 333 6.59 -9.12 -7.07
CA GLY A 333 5.53 -10.13 -7.05
C GLY A 333 4.80 -10.24 -8.39
N ASP A 334 3.49 -10.19 -8.35
CA ASP A 334 2.61 -10.26 -9.52
C ASP A 334 2.29 -8.88 -10.11
N ASN A 335 3.14 -7.89 -9.88
CA ASN A 335 2.86 -6.53 -10.26
C ASN A 335 4.05 -5.86 -10.94
N LEU A 336 3.75 -4.90 -11.81
CA LEU A 336 4.68 -3.85 -12.19
C LEU A 336 4.42 -2.62 -11.32
N PHE A 337 5.48 -1.98 -10.92
CA PHE A 337 5.47 -0.70 -10.23
C PHE A 337 6.13 0.34 -11.10
N THR A 338 5.58 1.53 -11.09
CA THR A 338 6.10 2.67 -11.85
C THR A 338 6.23 3.88 -10.94
N VAL A 339 7.23 4.71 -11.22
CA VAL A 339 7.34 6.07 -10.68
C VAL A 339 7.23 7.04 -11.84
N ASP A 340 6.22 7.90 -11.81
CA ASP A 340 6.01 8.90 -12.83
C ASP A 340 6.81 10.20 -12.56
N ASP A 341 6.68 11.19 -13.44
CA ASP A 341 7.33 12.49 -13.34
C ASP A 341 6.85 13.35 -12.17
N LYS A 342 5.70 13.02 -11.57
CA LYS A 342 5.15 13.67 -10.38
C LYS A 342 5.59 12.99 -9.08
N GLY A 343 6.31 11.88 -9.19
CA GLY A 343 6.74 11.07 -8.06
C GLY A 343 5.66 10.14 -7.52
N ASP A 344 4.61 9.89 -8.29
CA ASP A 344 3.58 8.92 -7.88
C ASP A 344 4.09 7.50 -8.09
N LEU A 345 4.02 6.68 -7.02
CA LEU A 345 4.28 5.25 -7.07
C LEU A 345 2.97 4.53 -7.38
N VAL A 346 2.92 3.90 -8.55
CA VAL A 346 1.71 3.25 -9.07
C VAL A 346 1.95 1.77 -9.31
N GLN A 347 1.04 0.95 -8.81
CA GLN A 347 1.01 -0.49 -8.96
C GLN A 347 0.09 -0.88 -10.13
N TYR A 348 0.57 -1.77 -10.99
CA TYR A 348 -0.19 -2.39 -12.08
C TYR A 348 -0.15 -3.91 -11.89
N PRO A 349 -1.27 -4.58 -11.56
CA PRO A 349 -1.33 -6.03 -11.62
C PRO A 349 -0.98 -6.52 -13.03
N LEU A 350 -0.12 -7.52 -13.13
CA LEU A 350 0.30 -8.09 -14.41
C LEU A 350 0.23 -9.61 -14.36
N THR A 351 -0.45 -10.21 -15.33
CA THR A 351 -0.49 -11.66 -15.47
C THR A 351 0.70 -12.17 -16.30
N GLU A 352 1.03 -13.44 -16.18
CA GLU A 352 2.05 -14.10 -17.02
C GLU A 352 1.70 -14.14 -18.51
N THR A 353 0.43 -13.91 -18.85
CA THR A 353 -0.06 -13.80 -20.23
C THR A 353 -0.02 -12.37 -20.78
N GLY A 354 0.48 -11.40 -19.99
CA GLY A 354 0.59 -10.00 -20.40
C GLY A 354 -0.68 -9.16 -20.24
N LYS A 355 -1.68 -9.63 -19.48
CA LYS A 355 -2.86 -8.81 -19.16
C LYS A 355 -2.52 -7.84 -18.03
N VAL A 356 -2.64 -6.55 -18.30
CA VAL A 356 -2.44 -5.46 -17.33
C VAL A 356 -3.76 -5.16 -16.63
N GLY A 357 -3.74 -5.14 -15.31
CA GLY A 357 -4.88 -4.75 -14.47
C GLY A 357 -5.01 -3.23 -14.32
N LEU A 358 -6.03 -2.81 -13.55
CA LEU A 358 -6.24 -1.40 -13.26
C LEU A 358 -5.13 -0.87 -12.34
N PRO A 359 -4.58 0.34 -12.63
CA PRO A 359 -3.55 0.95 -11.81
C PRO A 359 -4.09 1.40 -10.46
N THR A 360 -3.27 1.27 -9.44
CA THR A 360 -3.55 1.79 -8.09
C THR A 360 -2.36 2.63 -7.62
N LYS A 361 -2.61 3.89 -7.29
CA LYS A 361 -1.60 4.75 -6.67
C LYS A 361 -1.39 4.31 -5.22
N ILE A 362 -0.16 3.93 -4.88
CA ILE A 362 0.23 3.46 -3.54
C ILE A 362 1.30 4.33 -2.88
N GLY A 363 1.70 5.41 -3.52
CA GLY A 363 2.72 6.30 -2.95
C GLY A 363 2.83 7.63 -3.68
N SER A 364 3.64 8.53 -3.09
CA SER A 364 3.96 9.84 -3.65
C SER A 364 5.32 10.32 -3.16
N GLY A 365 5.93 11.30 -3.87
CA GLY A 365 7.23 11.88 -3.51
C GLY A 365 8.43 11.01 -3.88
N TRP A 366 8.24 9.99 -4.71
CA TRP A 366 9.30 9.10 -5.18
C TRP A 366 10.20 9.73 -6.27
N ASP A 367 9.86 10.92 -6.79
CA ASP A 367 10.72 11.76 -7.62
C ASP A 367 11.99 12.26 -6.89
N LEU A 368 12.08 12.01 -5.60
CA LEU A 368 13.31 12.13 -4.80
C LEU A 368 14.45 11.27 -5.37
N TYR A 369 14.12 10.17 -6.04
CA TYR A 369 15.08 9.18 -6.56
C TYR A 369 15.21 9.23 -8.08
N LYS A 370 16.45 9.13 -8.58
CA LYS A 370 16.74 8.93 -10.01
C LYS A 370 16.22 7.59 -10.52
N LYS A 371 16.27 6.57 -9.65
CA LYS A 371 15.87 5.19 -9.95
C LYS A 371 15.30 4.54 -8.70
N VAL A 372 14.25 3.76 -8.91
CA VAL A 372 13.67 2.87 -7.90
C VAL A 372 13.63 1.46 -8.49
N PHE A 373 13.98 0.46 -7.69
CA PHE A 373 13.92 -0.95 -8.07
C PHE A 373 13.68 -1.83 -6.84
N ALA A 374 13.28 -3.07 -7.07
CA ALA A 374 13.05 -4.04 -6.00
C ALA A 374 14.32 -4.85 -5.71
N PHE A 375 14.55 -5.14 -4.43
CA PHE A 375 15.56 -6.09 -3.96
C PHE A 375 14.95 -6.96 -2.87
N ASN A 376 14.80 -8.25 -3.14
CA ASN A 376 14.06 -9.17 -2.27
C ASN A 376 12.65 -8.62 -1.98
N ASN A 377 12.32 -8.36 -0.70
CA ASN A 377 11.05 -7.79 -0.28
C ASN A 377 11.12 -6.27 0.00
N ASP A 378 12.18 -5.60 -0.44
CA ASP A 378 12.44 -4.19 -0.18
C ASP A 378 12.38 -3.37 -1.46
N LEU A 379 12.20 -2.06 -1.32
CA LEU A 379 12.46 -1.10 -2.39
C LEU A 379 13.78 -0.38 -2.13
N ILE A 380 14.55 -0.22 -3.19
CA ILE A 380 15.80 0.54 -3.19
C ILE A 380 15.61 1.78 -4.06
N GLY A 381 15.88 2.95 -3.48
CA GLY A 381 15.92 4.21 -4.21
C GLY A 381 17.37 4.71 -4.34
N ILE A 382 17.74 5.21 -5.53
CA ILE A 382 19.02 5.87 -5.78
C ILE A 382 18.77 7.38 -5.84
N ASP A 383 19.35 8.13 -4.91
CA ASP A 383 19.18 9.57 -4.86
C ASP A 383 20.11 10.32 -5.84
N GLN A 384 20.05 11.65 -5.81
CA GLN A 384 20.84 12.52 -6.70
C GLN A 384 22.36 12.42 -6.44
N ASP A 385 22.76 12.02 -5.21
CA ASP A 385 24.14 11.82 -4.81
C ASP A 385 24.66 10.38 -5.04
N ASN A 386 23.91 9.53 -5.74
CA ASN A 386 24.22 8.12 -5.95
C ASN A 386 24.19 7.27 -4.66
N LYS A 387 23.51 7.71 -3.60
CA LYS A 387 23.31 6.93 -2.38
C LYS A 387 22.12 5.99 -2.58
N LEU A 388 22.27 4.76 -2.10
CA LEU A 388 21.22 3.73 -2.12
C LEU A 388 20.48 3.75 -0.79
N TRP A 389 19.16 3.95 -0.87
CA TRP A 389 18.27 3.99 0.27
C TRP A 389 17.30 2.82 0.21
N ARG A 390 17.22 2.08 1.30
CA ARG A 390 16.39 0.89 1.43
C ARG A 390 15.15 1.18 2.25
N TYR A 391 14.01 0.72 1.76
CA TYR A 391 12.70 0.73 2.42
C TYR A 391 12.23 -0.70 2.61
N ASN A 392 11.87 -1.07 3.84
CA ASN A 392 11.16 -2.34 4.11
C ASN A 392 9.73 -2.20 3.58
N PHE A 393 9.49 -2.71 2.39
CA PHE A 393 8.29 -2.44 1.62
C PHE A 393 7.17 -3.43 1.95
N ASP A 394 5.96 -2.91 2.14
CA ASP A 394 4.74 -3.71 2.24
C ASP A 394 3.71 -3.16 1.24
N ILE A 395 3.27 -4.00 0.32
CA ILE A 395 2.33 -3.65 -0.76
C ILE A 395 0.97 -3.14 -0.23
N ARG A 396 0.61 -3.47 1.02
CA ARG A 396 -0.63 -3.01 1.68
C ARG A 396 -0.57 -1.55 2.12
N GLY A 397 0.63 -0.97 2.18
CA GLY A 397 0.85 0.38 2.66
C GLY A 397 0.66 1.47 1.62
N PHE A 398 0.50 2.71 2.11
CA PHE A 398 0.61 3.90 1.30
C PHE A 398 1.95 4.60 1.60
N TRP A 399 2.77 4.79 0.56
CA TRP A 399 4.18 5.14 0.67
C TRP A 399 4.44 6.58 0.22
N ALA A 400 4.00 7.55 1.02
CA ALA A 400 4.21 8.97 0.76
C ALA A 400 5.54 9.44 1.37
N LEU A 401 6.58 9.61 0.55
CA LEU A 401 7.93 10.00 0.98
C LEU A 401 8.06 11.50 1.25
N LYS A 402 7.26 12.31 0.57
CA LYS A 402 7.17 13.76 0.78
C LYS A 402 5.76 14.12 1.25
N LYS A 403 5.68 15.22 2.01
CA LYS A 403 4.40 15.83 2.39
C LYS A 403 3.73 16.51 1.20
#